data_51d0163028ae7a3be564c89a49141705
#
_entry.id   51d0163028ae7a3be564c89a49141705
#
_cell.length_a   1.000
_cell.length_b   1.000
_cell.length_c   1.000
_cell.angle_alpha   90.00
_cell.angle_beta   90.00
_cell.angle_gamma   90.00
#
_symmetry.space_group_name_H-M   'P 1'
#
loop_
_entity.id
_entity.type
_entity.pdbx_description
1 polymer ?
#
loop_
_entity_poly.entity_id
_entity_poly.type
_entity_poly.pdbx_seq_one_letter_code
_entity_poly.pdbx_strand_id
1 'polypeptide(L)'
;MELGTAVRHKLPLLCVISLNGGWTADPERNKPGRDLGYTRYDIMAQGLGCHGEYVEQPEDIRPALELAQKKVDEGMVALVNVKTDYRARATTVQFSSRMT
;
A
#
# COMPACT_ATOMS: atom_id res chain seq x y z
N MET A 1 -0.76 -2.43 12.85
CA MET A 1 -0.55 -3.28 14.03
C MET A 1 -1.21 -4.65 13.88
N GLU A 2 -2.30 -4.72 13.11
CA GLU A 2 -2.95 -6.00 12.86
C GLU A 2 -2.08 -6.98 12.10
N LEU A 3 -1.10 -6.49 11.34
CA LEU A 3 -0.14 -7.37 10.68
C LEU A 3 0.69 -8.15 11.69
N GLY A 4 1.02 -7.54 12.82
CA GLY A 4 1.72 -8.24 13.90
C GLY A 4 0.87 -9.36 14.49
N THR A 5 -0.45 -9.12 14.58
CA THR A 5 -1.37 -10.15 15.03
C THR A 5 -1.40 -11.32 14.04
N ALA A 6 -1.43 -11.02 12.74
CA ALA A 6 -1.41 -12.06 11.71
C ALA A 6 -0.12 -12.89 11.78
N VAL A 7 1.02 -12.24 12.02
CA VAL A 7 2.29 -12.95 12.16
C VAL A 7 2.28 -13.89 13.36
N ARG A 8 1.80 -13.39 14.51
CA ARG A 8 1.78 -14.20 15.72
C ARG A 8 0.87 -15.42 15.61
N HIS A 9 -0.22 -15.29 14.86
CA HIS A 9 -1.19 -16.36 14.69
C HIS A 9 -0.96 -17.17 13.41
N LYS A 10 0.14 -16.89 12.70
CA LYS A 10 0.52 -17.60 11.47
C LYS A 10 -0.61 -17.59 10.43
N LEU A 11 -1.19 -16.41 10.21
CA LEU A 11 -2.26 -16.20 9.26
C LEU A 11 -1.69 -15.55 8.00
N PRO A 12 -1.44 -16.32 6.92
CA PRO A 12 -0.86 -15.74 5.71
C PRO A 12 -1.85 -14.78 5.07
N LEU A 13 -1.36 -13.58 4.73
CA LEU A 13 -2.17 -12.63 4.00
C LEU A 13 -1.26 -11.66 3.22
N LEU A 14 -1.82 -11.11 2.16
CA LEU A 14 -1.14 -10.12 1.34
C LEU A 14 -1.84 -8.78 1.52
N CYS A 15 -1.07 -7.78 1.95
CA CYS A 15 -1.57 -6.41 2.10
C CYS A 15 -0.89 -5.54 1.06
N VAL A 16 -1.67 -4.84 0.24
CA VAL A 16 -1.13 -3.91 -0.75
C VAL A 16 -1.58 -2.51 -0.37
N ILE A 17 -0.63 -1.61 -0.20
CA ILE A 17 -0.92 -0.22 0.11
C ILE A 17 -0.70 0.63 -1.14
N SER A 18 -1.73 1.34 -1.56
CA SER A 18 -1.60 2.37 -2.59
C SER A 18 -1.23 3.66 -1.89
N LEU A 19 0.06 3.94 -1.83
CA LEU A 19 0.60 5.02 -1.03
C LEU A 19 0.61 6.32 -1.84
N ASN A 20 -0.36 7.17 -1.59
CA ASN A 20 -0.49 8.43 -2.31
C ASN A 20 -0.01 9.66 -1.51
N GLY A 21 0.51 9.43 -0.30
CA GLY A 21 1.12 10.48 0.49
C GLY A 21 0.18 11.35 1.28
N GLY A 22 -1.12 11.04 1.30
CA GLY A 22 -2.05 11.86 2.06
C GLY A 22 -3.47 11.36 2.03
N TRP A 23 -4.36 12.21 2.47
CA TRP A 23 -5.79 11.91 2.53
C TRP A 23 -6.42 11.95 1.14
N THR A 24 -7.05 10.88 0.74
CA THR A 24 -7.81 10.76 -0.50
C THR A 24 -7.04 11.28 -1.71
N ALA A 25 -7.72 11.50 -2.80
CA ALA A 25 -7.16 12.11 -4.01
C ALA A 25 -7.38 13.62 -4.03
N ASP A 26 -7.43 14.25 -2.87
CA ASP A 26 -7.64 15.70 -2.75
C ASP A 26 -6.43 16.45 -3.30
N PRO A 27 -6.60 17.31 -4.30
CA PRO A 27 -5.48 18.11 -4.83
C PRO A 27 -4.99 19.19 -3.86
N GLU A 28 -5.76 19.50 -2.83
CA GLU A 28 -5.42 20.55 -1.87
C GLU A 28 -4.53 20.01 -0.75
N ARG A 29 -3.38 19.46 -1.13
CA ARG A 29 -2.43 18.86 -0.18
C ARG A 29 -1.80 19.88 0.75
N ASN A 30 -1.87 21.16 0.40
CA ASN A 30 -1.31 22.21 1.22
C ASN A 30 -2.15 22.53 2.45
N LYS A 31 -3.34 21.96 2.57
CA LYS A 31 -4.17 22.17 3.77
C LYS A 31 -3.65 21.31 4.91
N PRO A 32 -3.78 21.81 6.14
CA PRO A 32 -3.32 21.03 7.32
C PRO A 32 -3.96 19.65 7.38
N GLY A 33 -3.12 18.65 7.66
CA GLY A 33 -3.59 17.26 7.81
C GLY A 33 -3.83 16.51 6.52
N ARG A 34 -3.62 17.14 5.37
CA ARG A 34 -3.85 16.49 4.07
C ARG A 34 -2.62 15.77 3.57
N ASP A 35 -1.45 16.34 3.78
CA ASP A 35 -0.19 15.73 3.34
C ASP A 35 0.38 14.91 4.48
N LEU A 36 0.41 13.59 4.31
CA LEU A 36 0.90 12.66 5.32
C LEU A 36 2.29 12.12 5.00
N GLY A 37 2.85 12.50 3.85
CA GLY A 37 4.15 11.98 3.41
C GLY A 37 4.07 10.56 2.89
N TYR A 38 5.22 10.04 2.45
CA TYR A 38 5.31 8.70 1.88
C TYR A 38 5.97 7.76 2.87
N THR A 39 5.20 7.37 3.88
CA THR A 39 5.70 6.50 4.95
C THR A 39 6.10 5.14 4.41
N ARG A 40 7.24 4.65 4.87
CA ARG A 40 7.75 3.35 4.45
C ARG A 40 7.11 2.25 5.32
N TYR A 41 5.87 1.91 4.98
CA TYR A 41 5.14 0.87 5.71
C TYR A 41 5.73 -0.51 5.51
N ASP A 42 6.47 -0.71 4.41
CA ASP A 42 7.18 -1.96 4.17
C ASP A 42 8.25 -2.23 5.22
N ILE A 43 8.96 -1.18 5.65
CA ILE A 43 9.97 -1.30 6.70
C ILE A 43 9.29 -1.59 8.04
N MET A 44 8.17 -0.91 8.31
CA MET A 44 7.39 -1.18 9.51
C MET A 44 6.93 -2.63 9.54
N ALA A 45 6.44 -3.13 8.42
CA ALA A 45 5.99 -4.51 8.31
C ALA A 45 7.12 -5.49 8.58
N GLN A 46 8.33 -5.21 8.07
CA GLN A 46 9.50 -6.05 8.34
C GLN A 46 9.79 -6.10 9.84
N GLY A 47 9.64 -4.98 10.52
CA GLY A 47 9.81 -4.94 11.98
C GLY A 47 8.78 -5.77 12.73
N LEU A 48 7.62 -6.03 12.12
CA LEU A 48 6.58 -6.88 12.69
C LEU A 48 6.74 -8.35 12.29
N GLY A 49 7.73 -8.68 11.49
CA GLY A 49 7.97 -10.05 11.05
C GLY A 49 7.36 -10.38 9.69
N CYS A 50 6.91 -9.39 8.94
CA CYS A 50 6.33 -9.58 7.63
C CYS A 50 7.40 -9.50 6.54
N HIS A 51 7.05 -10.01 5.36
CA HIS A 51 7.81 -9.70 4.15
C HIS A 51 7.36 -8.34 3.64
N GLY A 52 8.29 -7.42 3.41
CA GLY A 52 7.96 -6.06 2.98
C GLY A 52 8.60 -5.73 1.64
N GLU A 53 7.82 -5.13 0.73
CA GLU A 53 8.29 -4.67 -0.56
C GLU A 53 7.90 -3.22 -0.77
N TYR A 54 8.78 -2.45 -1.42
CA TYR A 54 8.51 -1.06 -1.75
C TYR A 54 8.68 -0.86 -3.26
N VAL A 55 7.68 -0.26 -3.89
CA VAL A 55 7.65 -0.08 -5.34
C VAL A 55 7.39 1.38 -5.67
N GLU A 56 8.21 1.97 -6.54
CA GLU A 56 8.01 3.32 -7.03
C GLU A 56 7.69 3.36 -8.52
N GLN A 57 8.18 2.38 -9.29
CA GLN A 57 8.04 2.37 -10.75
C GLN A 57 6.97 1.36 -11.17
N PRO A 58 6.12 1.73 -12.15
CA PRO A 58 5.06 0.82 -12.59
C PRO A 58 5.56 -0.56 -13.05
N GLU A 59 6.72 -0.60 -13.70
CA GLU A 59 7.28 -1.86 -14.20
C GLU A 59 7.71 -2.81 -13.08
N ASP A 60 7.88 -2.30 -11.86
CA ASP A 60 8.28 -3.12 -10.72
C ASP A 60 7.09 -3.67 -9.93
N ILE A 61 5.87 -3.25 -10.26
CA ILE A 61 4.68 -3.65 -9.51
C ILE A 61 4.44 -5.16 -9.64
N ARG A 62 4.44 -5.68 -10.86
CA ARG A 62 4.15 -7.10 -11.08
C ARG A 62 5.20 -8.01 -10.41
N PRO A 63 6.51 -7.78 -10.60
CA PRO A 63 7.50 -8.62 -9.91
C PRO A 63 7.37 -8.58 -8.40
N ALA A 64 7.06 -7.41 -7.82
CA ALA A 64 6.89 -7.29 -6.38
C ALA A 64 5.67 -8.07 -5.90
N LEU A 65 4.55 -7.97 -6.63
CA LEU A 65 3.34 -8.71 -6.26
C LEU A 65 3.55 -10.22 -6.39
N GLU A 66 4.26 -10.66 -7.43
CA GLU A 66 4.53 -12.08 -7.62
C GLU A 66 5.41 -12.63 -6.49
N LEU A 67 6.44 -11.89 -6.10
CA LEU A 67 7.29 -12.30 -5.00
C LEU A 67 6.52 -12.31 -3.69
N ALA A 68 5.71 -11.30 -3.44
CA ALA A 68 4.92 -11.23 -2.23
C ALA A 68 3.92 -12.38 -2.15
N GLN A 69 3.26 -12.71 -3.28
CA GLN A 69 2.33 -13.84 -3.31
C GLN A 69 3.05 -15.16 -3.04
N LYS A 70 4.27 -15.30 -3.56
CA LYS A 70 5.07 -16.49 -3.29
C LYS A 70 5.35 -16.63 -1.79
N LYS A 71 5.65 -15.50 -1.12
CA LYS A 71 5.88 -15.51 0.33
C LYS A 71 4.62 -15.87 1.09
N VAL A 72 3.47 -15.38 0.65
CA VAL A 72 2.20 -15.75 1.26
C VAL A 72 1.93 -17.24 1.10
N ASP A 73 2.23 -17.78 -0.08
CA ASP A 73 2.07 -19.22 -0.34
C ASP A 73 2.99 -20.06 0.56
N GLU A 74 4.09 -19.47 1.01
CA GLU A 74 5.01 -20.13 1.96
C GLU A 74 4.56 -19.94 3.41
N GLY A 75 3.44 -19.29 3.65
CA GLY A 75 2.88 -19.10 4.98
C GLY A 75 3.23 -17.79 5.65
N MET A 76 3.82 -16.84 4.92
CA MET A 76 4.20 -15.55 5.48
C MET A 76 3.12 -14.50 5.30
N VAL A 77 3.17 -13.46 6.14
CA VAL A 77 2.41 -12.23 5.92
C VAL A 77 3.27 -11.32 5.07
N ALA A 78 2.72 -10.75 4.01
CA ALA A 78 3.45 -9.87 3.11
C ALA A 78 2.73 -8.53 2.94
N LEU A 79 3.52 -7.46 2.85
CA LEU A 79 3.01 -6.12 2.58
C LEU A 79 3.77 -5.53 1.40
N VAL A 80 3.03 -5.06 0.40
CA VAL A 80 3.60 -4.35 -0.75
C VAL A 80 3.15 -2.90 -0.67
N ASN A 81 4.13 -2.00 -0.59
CA ASN A 81 3.90 -0.57 -0.45
C ASN A 81 4.18 0.07 -1.81
N VAL A 82 3.13 0.47 -2.51
CA VAL A 82 3.23 1.01 -3.87
C VAL A 82 3.03 2.51 -3.84
N LYS A 83 4.07 3.26 -4.21
CA LYS A 83 3.98 4.72 -4.28
C LYS A 83 3.18 5.11 -5.52
N THR A 84 2.11 5.87 -5.32
CA THR A 84 1.25 6.32 -6.39
C THR A 84 1.20 7.85 -6.42
N ASP A 85 0.79 8.39 -7.57
CA ASP A 85 0.67 9.84 -7.74
C ASP A 85 -0.76 10.26 -7.37
N TYR A 86 -0.90 11.05 -6.30
CA TYR A 86 -2.20 11.52 -5.84
C TYR A 86 -2.88 12.44 -6.85
N ARG A 87 -2.13 12.99 -7.82
CA ARG A 87 -2.65 13.86 -8.85
C ARG A 87 -3.22 13.11 -10.03
N ALA A 88 -2.94 11.81 -10.13
CA ALA A 88 -3.44 10.98 -11.22
C ALA A 88 -4.95 10.79 -11.08
N ARG A 89 -5.64 10.80 -12.19
CA ARG A 89 -7.09 10.62 -12.25
C ARG A 89 -7.43 9.65 -13.37
N ALA A 90 -8.47 8.85 -13.12
CA ALA A 90 -9.00 8.00 -14.19
C ALA A 90 -9.76 8.89 -15.18
N THR A 91 -9.37 8.83 -16.46
CA THR A 91 -9.97 9.69 -17.49
C THR A 91 -11.35 9.22 -17.89
N THR A 92 -11.70 7.97 -17.62
CA THR A 92 -12.97 7.38 -18.03
C THR A 92 -14.00 7.31 -16.93
N VAL A 93 -13.64 7.70 -15.72
CA VAL A 93 -14.52 7.63 -14.56
C VAL A 93 -14.90 9.03 -14.16
N GLN A 94 -16.21 9.29 -14.09
CA GLN A 94 -16.73 10.54 -13.58
C GLN A 94 -17.28 10.29 -12.19
N PHE A 95 -16.75 11.01 -11.22
CA PHE A 95 -17.24 10.92 -9.85
C PHE A 95 -18.48 11.78 -9.74
N SER A 96 -19.57 11.17 -9.31
CA SER A 96 -20.82 11.87 -9.08
C SER A 96 -21.13 11.86 -7.58
N SER A 97 -22.09 12.73 -7.18
CA SER A 97 -22.45 12.83 -5.78
C SER A 97 -22.97 11.52 -5.18
N ARG A 98 -23.51 10.63 -6.00
CA ARG A 98 -23.99 9.35 -5.48
C ARG A 98 -22.89 8.31 -5.29
N MET A 99 -21.67 8.62 -5.69
CA MET A 99 -20.51 7.75 -5.45
C MET A 99 -19.76 8.14 -4.19
N THR A 100 -20.17 9.20 -3.56
CA THR A 100 -19.49 9.71 -2.36
C THR A 100 -20.27 9.45 -1.07
#